data_c0126dd1e862926000a678aff85f4a7b
#
_entry.id   c0126dd1e862926000a678aff85f4a7b
#
_cell.length_a   1.000
_cell.length_b   1.000
_cell.length_c   1.000
_cell.angle_alpha   90.00
_cell.angle_beta   90.00
_cell.angle_gamma   90.00
#
_symmetry.space_group_name_H-M   'P 1'
#
loop_
_entity.id
_entity.type
_entity.pdbx_description
1 polymer ?
#
loop_
_entity_poly.entity_id
_entity_poly.type
_entity_poly.pdbx_seq_one_letter_code
_entity_poly.pdbx_strand_id
1 'polypeptide(L)'
;MGTGKRGLLTAALTAVCAVTVLAAPGTAFAAPTPLPTAASSGSPASPTPPRGKDLEQVREKLDRLYHAAAVATDAYNAAEEKAKKQSAEIVALAKKIVEGQQKLKKLKNQAGASARAQYRTGGLPPTAQFLLSDDPGQFLDGAGLVLQGQQATKKLLGEMARTQKELREYADDASAQWKKLEAGRKAKAAAKKKIEQQIAAAKEFESKLEKEEKERLAKLEEQAALKAQTAWLDTGVLKEADGKASAQGKKAVRFASAQLGKPYVWGAEGPESFDCSGLTSQAWAAAGHPVPRTSQAQWKQLKHVDIKDMRPGDLIIYFDDASHVALYVGDGAIIHAPRPGRTVTVAGAGSMPILGVVRPDA
;
A
#
# COMPACT_ATOMS: atom_id res chain seq x y z
N MET A 1 -27.78 -35.61 41.70
CA MET A 1 -28.42 -35.72 40.39
C MET A 1 -28.99 -34.37 40.01
N GLY A 2 -28.60 -33.78 38.91
CA GLY A 2 -29.13 -32.51 38.44
C GLY A 2 -28.11 -31.71 37.68
N THR A 3 -27.76 -32.22 36.53
CA THR A 3 -27.01 -31.52 35.45
C THR A 3 -27.86 -30.39 34.88
N GLY A 4 -27.26 -29.26 34.67
CA GLY A 4 -28.00 -28.33 33.83
C GLY A 4 -27.41 -26.95 33.56
N LYS A 5 -26.88 -26.80 32.36
CA LYS A 5 -26.82 -25.54 31.60
C LYS A 5 -25.77 -24.52 31.96
N ARG A 6 -24.54 -24.90 31.79
CA ARG A 6 -23.45 -24.00 31.33
C ARG A 6 -23.37 -24.14 29.80
N GLY A 7 -23.82 -23.17 29.08
CA GLY A 7 -23.71 -23.16 27.64
C GLY A 7 -24.53 -22.04 27.07
N LEU A 8 -23.88 -20.93 26.71
CA LEU A 8 -24.33 -19.93 25.72
C LEU A 8 -23.71 -18.56 26.02
N LEU A 9 -22.36 -18.47 25.95
CA LEU A 9 -21.69 -17.16 25.84
C LEU A 9 -20.25 -17.28 25.34
N THR A 10 -19.92 -18.35 24.58
CA THR A 10 -18.60 -18.54 23.97
C THR A 10 -18.60 -18.64 22.43
N ALA A 11 -19.62 -18.14 21.77
CA ALA A 11 -19.79 -18.30 20.32
C ALA A 11 -19.62 -17.00 19.49
N ALA A 12 -18.92 -15.97 20.01
CA ALA A 12 -18.77 -14.71 19.27
C ALA A 12 -17.33 -14.28 18.99
N LEU A 13 -16.30 -15.09 19.30
CA LEU A 13 -14.90 -14.66 19.11
C LEU A 13 -14.06 -15.60 18.20
N THR A 14 -14.63 -16.64 17.61
CA THR A 14 -13.87 -17.60 16.76
C THR A 14 -14.13 -17.45 15.26
N ALA A 15 -14.80 -16.41 14.82
CA ALA A 15 -15.11 -16.20 13.39
C ALA A 15 -14.05 -15.37 12.61
N VAL A 16 -12.86 -15.12 13.17
CA VAL A 16 -11.84 -14.29 12.51
C VAL A 16 -10.64 -15.09 11.98
N CYS A 17 -10.53 -16.41 12.24
CA CYS A 17 -9.35 -17.20 11.83
C CYS A 17 -9.68 -18.53 11.17
N ALA A 18 -10.63 -18.60 10.23
CA ALA A 18 -10.72 -19.77 9.35
C ALA A 18 -11.21 -19.34 7.96
N VAL A 19 -10.28 -18.93 7.11
CA VAL A 19 -10.47 -18.97 5.65
C VAL A 19 -10.04 -20.36 5.19
N THR A 20 -10.95 -21.31 5.23
CA THR A 20 -10.81 -22.57 4.50
C THR A 20 -11.09 -22.30 3.04
N VAL A 21 -10.09 -22.55 2.21
CA VAL A 21 -10.20 -22.62 0.76
C VAL A 21 -11.07 -23.81 0.42
N LEU A 22 -12.33 -23.58 0.05
CA LEU A 22 -13.18 -24.58 -0.60
C LEU A 22 -12.89 -24.52 -2.11
N ALA A 23 -12.14 -25.51 -2.59
CA ALA A 23 -12.05 -25.82 -4.00
C ALA A 23 -13.39 -26.42 -4.45
N ALA A 24 -14.09 -25.77 -5.36
CA ALA A 24 -15.24 -26.32 -6.05
C ALA A 24 -14.77 -27.15 -7.26
N PRO A 25 -15.35 -28.33 -7.52
CA PRO A 25 -15.01 -29.13 -8.69
C PRO A 25 -15.61 -28.49 -9.96
N GLY A 26 -14.77 -28.32 -10.97
CA GLY A 26 -15.15 -27.83 -12.27
C GLY A 26 -16.05 -28.79 -13.03
N THR A 27 -17.15 -28.30 -13.54
CA THR A 27 -17.98 -28.98 -14.55
C THR A 27 -17.32 -28.87 -15.91
N ALA A 28 -16.96 -30.01 -16.46
CA ALA A 28 -16.47 -30.11 -17.83
C ALA A 28 -17.62 -29.87 -18.81
N PHE A 29 -17.51 -28.85 -19.64
CA PHE A 29 -18.36 -28.71 -20.83
C PHE A 29 -17.64 -29.34 -22.02
N ALA A 30 -18.28 -30.32 -22.64
CA ALA A 30 -17.85 -30.96 -23.88
C ALA A 30 -17.93 -29.97 -25.05
N ALA A 31 -16.85 -29.83 -25.78
CA ALA A 31 -16.82 -29.09 -27.04
C ALA A 31 -17.39 -29.92 -28.19
N PRO A 32 -18.13 -29.33 -29.15
CA PRO A 32 -18.55 -30.03 -30.34
C PRO A 32 -17.39 -30.16 -31.34
N THR A 33 -17.27 -31.33 -31.92
CA THR A 33 -16.34 -31.70 -32.98
C THR A 33 -16.62 -30.90 -34.28
N PRO A 34 -15.60 -30.34 -34.94
CA PRO A 34 -15.77 -29.78 -36.32
C PRO A 34 -15.55 -30.86 -37.36
N LEU A 35 -16.40 -30.80 -38.38
CA LEU A 35 -16.28 -31.60 -39.62
C LEU A 35 -15.02 -31.23 -40.42
N PRO A 36 -14.50 -32.18 -41.22
CA PRO A 36 -13.31 -31.96 -42.02
C PRO A 36 -13.63 -31.19 -43.31
N THR A 37 -12.97 -30.07 -43.55
CA THR A 37 -12.90 -29.41 -44.85
C THR A 37 -11.50 -29.53 -45.45
N ALA A 38 -11.50 -29.74 -46.72
CA ALA A 38 -10.43 -30.17 -47.59
C ALA A 38 -9.12 -29.35 -47.54
N ALA A 39 -8.05 -30.05 -47.77
CA ALA A 39 -6.70 -29.57 -47.96
C ALA A 39 -6.58 -28.57 -49.10
N SER A 40 -5.98 -27.40 -48.77
CA SER A 40 -5.28 -26.60 -49.77
C SER A 40 -3.83 -26.49 -49.29
N SER A 41 -2.97 -27.13 -50.01
CA SER A 41 -1.51 -27.14 -49.84
C SER A 41 -0.94 -25.77 -50.25
N GLY A 42 -0.80 -24.90 -49.27
CA GLY A 42 0.03 -23.72 -49.34
C GLY A 42 1.12 -23.84 -48.28
N SER A 43 2.37 -24.00 -48.68
CA SER A 43 3.52 -23.91 -47.80
C SER A 43 3.46 -22.64 -46.96
N PRO A 44 3.61 -22.72 -45.64
CA PRO A 44 3.75 -21.51 -44.85
C PRO A 44 5.09 -20.87 -45.20
N ALA A 45 5.02 -19.69 -45.85
CA ALA A 45 6.18 -18.83 -45.98
C ALA A 45 6.71 -18.54 -44.57
N SER A 46 7.94 -18.94 -44.31
CA SER A 46 8.66 -18.56 -43.12
C SER A 46 8.62 -17.04 -42.94
N PRO A 47 8.26 -16.51 -41.78
CA PRO A 47 8.24 -15.07 -41.59
C PRO A 47 9.65 -14.54 -41.79
N THR A 48 9.84 -13.72 -42.84
CA THR A 48 11.09 -13.01 -43.08
C THR A 48 11.41 -12.16 -41.84
N PRO A 49 12.64 -12.20 -41.31
CA PRO A 49 13.01 -11.41 -40.16
C PRO A 49 12.89 -9.91 -40.49
N PRO A 50 12.49 -9.09 -39.51
CA PRO A 50 12.22 -7.67 -39.68
C PRO A 50 13.51 -6.92 -40.06
N ARG A 51 13.52 -6.26 -41.22
CA ARG A 51 14.63 -5.41 -41.68
C ARG A 51 14.47 -4.00 -41.08
N GLY A 52 15.52 -3.39 -40.62
CA GLY A 52 15.74 -2.04 -40.10
C GLY A 52 14.55 -1.13 -39.67
N LYS A 53 13.51 -0.99 -40.48
CA LYS A 53 12.27 -0.25 -40.15
C LYS A 53 11.42 -0.99 -39.09
N ASP A 54 11.53 -2.31 -39.03
CA ASP A 54 10.75 -3.12 -38.12
C ASP A 54 11.34 -3.09 -36.69
N LEU A 55 12.66 -2.88 -36.52
CA LEU A 55 13.31 -2.77 -35.21
C LEU A 55 12.88 -1.52 -34.43
N GLU A 56 12.62 -0.41 -35.11
CA GLU A 56 12.08 0.79 -34.46
C GLU A 56 10.66 0.54 -33.94
N GLN A 57 9.82 -0.14 -34.70
CA GLN A 57 8.48 -0.56 -34.26
C GLN A 57 8.56 -1.55 -33.08
N VAL A 58 9.56 -2.45 -33.10
CA VAL A 58 9.83 -3.37 -31.98
C VAL A 58 10.22 -2.58 -30.74
N ARG A 59 11.14 -1.62 -30.86
CA ARG A 59 11.56 -0.73 -29.77
C ARG A 59 10.36 0.00 -29.17
N GLU A 60 9.56 0.67 -30.01
CA GLU A 60 8.38 1.40 -29.53
C GLU A 60 7.34 0.48 -28.84
N LYS A 61 7.20 -0.75 -29.35
CA LYS A 61 6.29 -1.72 -28.74
C LYS A 61 6.79 -2.22 -27.39
N LEU A 62 8.09 -2.48 -27.25
CA LEU A 62 8.72 -2.83 -25.98
C LEU A 62 8.61 -1.69 -24.97
N ASP A 63 8.87 -0.46 -25.41
CA ASP A 63 8.72 0.74 -24.57
C ASP A 63 7.28 0.86 -24.04
N ARG A 64 6.25 0.67 -24.88
CA ARG A 64 4.84 0.64 -24.44
C ARG A 64 4.53 -0.48 -23.46
N LEU A 65 5.06 -1.68 -23.66
CA LEU A 65 4.83 -2.83 -22.77
C LEU A 65 5.49 -2.61 -21.41
N TYR A 66 6.72 -2.13 -21.37
CA TYR A 66 7.44 -1.83 -20.13
C TYR A 66 6.86 -0.63 -19.41
N HIS A 67 6.42 0.40 -20.12
CA HIS A 67 5.69 1.53 -19.52
C HIS A 67 4.38 1.05 -18.87
N ALA A 68 3.58 0.23 -19.57
CA ALA A 68 2.36 -0.34 -19.01
C ALA A 68 2.65 -1.23 -17.78
N ALA A 69 3.79 -1.93 -17.75
CA ALA A 69 4.22 -2.69 -16.58
C ALA A 69 4.62 -1.75 -15.42
N ALA A 70 5.27 -0.62 -15.68
CA ALA A 70 5.62 0.38 -14.66
C ALA A 70 4.37 0.98 -14.02
N VAL A 71 3.39 1.42 -14.81
CA VAL A 71 2.08 1.91 -14.33
C VAL A 71 1.37 0.87 -13.45
N ALA A 72 1.38 -0.39 -13.88
CA ALA A 72 0.78 -1.47 -13.09
C ALA A 72 1.57 -1.77 -11.80
N THR A 73 2.89 -1.62 -11.82
CA THR A 73 3.77 -1.75 -10.63
C THR A 73 3.43 -0.70 -9.58
N ASP A 74 3.24 0.54 -9.99
CA ASP A 74 2.84 1.60 -9.07
C ASP A 74 1.46 1.35 -8.47
N ALA A 75 0.49 0.90 -9.27
CA ALA A 75 -0.82 0.50 -8.76
C ALA A 75 -0.74 -0.66 -7.75
N TYR A 76 0.15 -1.63 -7.99
CA TYR A 76 0.43 -2.72 -7.07
C TYR A 76 1.02 -2.20 -5.74
N ASN A 77 2.07 -1.39 -5.81
CA ASN A 77 2.75 -0.82 -4.65
C ASN A 77 1.81 0.07 -3.83
N ALA A 78 1.00 0.91 -4.49
CA ALA A 78 0.00 1.75 -3.81
C ALA A 78 -1.07 0.91 -3.10
N ALA A 79 -1.51 -0.19 -3.70
CA ALA A 79 -2.46 -1.12 -3.06
C ALA A 79 -1.83 -1.84 -1.87
N GLU A 80 -0.53 -2.17 -1.94
CA GLU A 80 0.21 -2.77 -0.85
C GLU A 80 0.34 -1.84 0.36
N GLU A 81 0.75 -0.59 0.13
CA GLU A 81 0.85 0.42 1.20
C GLU A 81 -0.51 0.67 1.88
N LYS A 82 -1.59 0.77 1.09
CA LYS A 82 -2.95 0.87 1.64
C LYS A 82 -3.31 -0.36 2.49
N ALA A 83 -2.96 -1.57 2.04
CA ALA A 83 -3.25 -2.79 2.78
C ALA A 83 -2.46 -2.87 4.10
N LYS A 84 -1.19 -2.46 4.11
CA LYS A 84 -0.38 -2.35 5.33
C LYS A 84 -1.03 -1.39 6.33
N LYS A 85 -1.41 -0.19 5.89
CA LYS A 85 -2.07 0.81 6.73
C LYS A 85 -3.40 0.31 7.30
N GLN A 86 -4.26 -0.26 6.45
CA GLN A 86 -5.55 -0.80 6.87
C GLN A 86 -5.41 -1.96 7.86
N SER A 87 -4.42 -2.83 7.66
CA SER A 87 -4.12 -3.91 8.61
C SER A 87 -3.70 -3.36 9.98
N ALA A 88 -2.87 -2.32 10.02
CA ALA A 88 -2.47 -1.66 11.26
C ALA A 88 -3.67 -1.01 11.98
N GLU A 89 -4.56 -0.36 11.23
CA GLU A 89 -5.79 0.24 11.78
C GLU A 89 -6.73 -0.84 12.36
N ILE A 90 -6.90 -1.97 11.68
CA ILE A 90 -7.70 -3.10 12.17
C ILE A 90 -7.13 -3.64 13.49
N VAL A 91 -5.81 -3.80 13.59
CA VAL A 91 -5.14 -4.25 14.83
C VAL A 91 -5.34 -3.24 15.95
N ALA A 92 -5.25 -1.94 15.68
CA ALA A 92 -5.48 -0.89 16.67
C ALA A 92 -6.95 -0.90 17.17
N LEU A 93 -7.92 -1.06 16.28
CA LEU A 93 -9.33 -1.18 16.63
C LEU A 93 -9.61 -2.46 17.44
N ALA A 94 -8.99 -3.58 17.09
CA ALA A 94 -9.11 -4.82 17.86
C ALA A 94 -8.63 -4.66 19.31
N LYS A 95 -7.52 -3.95 19.53
CA LYS A 95 -7.04 -3.62 20.90
C LYS A 95 -8.07 -2.79 21.66
N LYS A 96 -8.62 -1.73 21.05
CA LYS A 96 -9.67 -0.89 21.68
C LYS A 96 -10.92 -1.71 22.03
N ILE A 97 -11.31 -2.65 21.18
CA ILE A 97 -12.46 -3.55 21.44
C ILE A 97 -12.17 -4.42 22.67
N VAL A 98 -10.99 -5.01 22.79
CA VAL A 98 -10.62 -5.83 23.94
C VAL A 98 -10.62 -5.01 25.24
N GLU A 99 -10.01 -3.82 25.21
CA GLU A 99 -9.98 -2.89 26.37
C GLU A 99 -11.39 -2.46 26.77
N GLY A 100 -12.24 -2.09 25.81
CA GLY A 100 -13.62 -1.72 26.03
C GLY A 100 -14.45 -2.87 26.61
N GLN A 101 -14.25 -4.11 26.13
CA GLN A 101 -14.90 -5.30 26.67
C GLN A 101 -14.49 -5.57 28.14
N GLN A 102 -13.20 -5.40 28.47
CA GLN A 102 -12.72 -5.52 29.85
C GLN A 102 -13.33 -4.45 30.76
N LYS A 103 -13.38 -3.19 30.27
CA LYS A 103 -14.04 -2.09 30.99
C LYS A 103 -15.51 -2.39 31.23
N LEU A 104 -16.24 -2.80 30.18
CA LEU A 104 -17.66 -3.16 30.29
C LEU A 104 -17.90 -4.31 31.28
N LYS A 105 -17.00 -5.31 31.30
CA LYS A 105 -17.05 -6.41 32.28
C LYS A 105 -16.88 -5.90 33.72
N LYS A 106 -15.91 -4.98 33.96
CA LYS A 106 -15.74 -4.35 35.29
C LYS A 106 -16.98 -3.58 35.72
N LEU A 107 -17.53 -2.75 34.84
CA LEU A 107 -18.75 -1.98 35.11
C LEU A 107 -19.97 -2.88 35.40
N LYS A 108 -20.13 -3.96 34.64
CA LYS A 108 -21.19 -4.97 34.90
C LYS A 108 -21.02 -5.66 36.24
N ASN A 109 -19.79 -5.98 36.64
CA ASN A 109 -19.49 -6.57 37.96
C ASN A 109 -19.82 -5.59 39.10
N GLN A 110 -19.51 -4.30 38.95
CA GLN A 110 -19.86 -3.26 39.92
C GLN A 110 -21.39 -3.11 40.04
N ALA A 111 -22.10 -3.03 38.91
CA ALA A 111 -23.56 -2.97 38.90
C ALA A 111 -24.18 -4.19 39.56
N GLY A 112 -23.67 -5.38 39.28
CA GLY A 112 -24.12 -6.62 39.88
C GLY A 112 -23.81 -6.69 41.41
N ALA A 113 -22.69 -6.15 41.84
CA ALA A 113 -22.36 -6.05 43.27
C ALA A 113 -23.31 -5.11 44.02
N SER A 114 -23.60 -3.93 43.46
CA SER A 114 -24.56 -2.97 43.99
C SER A 114 -25.98 -3.56 44.08
N ALA A 115 -26.44 -4.24 43.02
CA ALA A 115 -27.74 -4.90 43.03
C ALA A 115 -27.83 -6.01 44.08
N ARG A 116 -26.79 -6.83 44.26
CA ARG A 116 -26.73 -7.86 45.31
C ARG A 116 -26.72 -7.29 46.72
N ALA A 117 -26.02 -6.15 46.93
CA ALA A 117 -26.01 -5.47 48.20
C ALA A 117 -27.44 -4.98 48.56
N GLN A 118 -28.13 -4.35 47.62
CA GLN A 118 -29.49 -3.87 47.81
C GLN A 118 -30.50 -5.03 48.07
N TYR A 119 -30.36 -6.16 47.42
CA TYR A 119 -31.17 -7.34 47.65
C TYR A 119 -30.98 -7.92 49.07
N ARG A 120 -29.71 -7.96 49.57
CA ARG A 120 -29.42 -8.49 50.92
C ARG A 120 -29.93 -7.61 52.02
N THR A 121 -30.15 -6.32 51.82
CA THR A 121 -30.77 -5.40 52.79
C THR A 121 -32.29 -5.44 52.82
N GLY A 122 -32.90 -6.54 52.37
CA GLY A 122 -34.34 -6.76 52.45
C GLY A 122 -35.17 -6.24 51.27
N GLY A 123 -34.50 -5.80 50.17
CA GLY A 123 -35.19 -5.38 48.94
C GLY A 123 -35.94 -4.04 49.03
N LEU A 124 -36.06 -3.45 50.23
CA LEU A 124 -36.65 -2.12 50.37
C LEU A 124 -35.66 -1.07 49.81
N PRO A 125 -36.16 -0.14 48.94
CA PRO A 125 -35.32 0.96 48.50
C PRO A 125 -34.79 1.73 49.75
N PRO A 126 -33.54 2.23 49.74
CA PRO A 126 -33.01 3.02 50.83
C PRO A 126 -33.93 4.17 51.25
N THR A 127 -34.63 4.80 50.31
CA THR A 127 -35.64 5.82 50.57
C THR A 127 -36.78 5.31 51.42
N ALA A 128 -37.23 4.09 51.25
CA ALA A 128 -38.32 3.49 52.09
C ALA A 128 -37.83 3.15 53.49
N GLN A 129 -36.55 2.72 53.65
CA GLN A 129 -35.96 2.44 54.96
C GLN A 129 -35.85 3.74 55.79
N PHE A 130 -35.54 4.88 55.17
CA PHE A 130 -35.45 6.18 55.86
C PHE A 130 -36.83 6.74 56.23
N LEU A 131 -37.84 6.58 55.37
CA LEU A 131 -39.21 6.98 55.72
C LEU A 131 -39.82 6.21 56.91
N LEU A 132 -39.26 5.06 57.25
CA LEU A 132 -39.63 4.22 58.36
C LEU A 132 -38.74 4.46 59.63
N SER A 133 -37.81 5.46 59.62
CA SER A 133 -36.94 5.83 60.71
C SER A 133 -37.63 6.84 61.62
N ASP A 134 -37.63 6.59 62.93
CA ASP A 134 -38.21 7.48 63.92
C ASP A 134 -37.23 8.60 64.37
N ASP A 135 -35.99 8.65 63.85
CA ASP A 135 -34.94 9.62 64.20
C ASP A 135 -34.75 10.65 63.08
N PRO A 136 -35.06 11.96 63.30
CA PRO A 136 -34.91 13.00 62.31
C PRO A 136 -33.45 13.26 61.89
N GLY A 137 -32.48 13.03 62.76
CA GLY A 137 -31.04 13.20 62.45
C GLY A 137 -30.56 12.12 61.48
N GLN A 138 -30.91 10.87 61.74
CA GLN A 138 -30.61 9.74 60.84
C GLN A 138 -31.32 9.88 59.48
N PHE A 139 -32.51 10.49 59.46
CA PHE A 139 -33.23 10.76 58.22
C PHE A 139 -32.47 11.74 57.30
N LEU A 140 -31.93 12.84 57.85
CA LEU A 140 -31.18 13.85 57.07
C LEU A 140 -29.84 13.32 56.57
N ASP A 141 -29.09 12.63 57.40
CA ASP A 141 -27.81 12.03 56.97
C ASP A 141 -28.02 10.92 55.95
N GLY A 142 -29.05 10.15 56.10
CA GLY A 142 -29.43 9.10 55.18
C GLY A 142 -29.93 9.62 53.83
N ALA A 143 -30.65 10.71 53.79
CA ALA A 143 -31.10 11.32 52.54
C ALA A 143 -29.90 11.72 51.66
N GLY A 144 -28.83 12.25 52.26
CA GLY A 144 -27.57 12.56 51.55
C GLY A 144 -26.91 11.32 50.92
N LEU A 145 -26.84 10.22 51.69
CA LEU A 145 -26.29 8.95 51.17
C LEU A 145 -27.11 8.33 50.06
N VAL A 146 -28.47 8.41 50.13
CA VAL A 146 -29.37 7.95 49.05
C VAL A 146 -29.14 8.70 47.76
N LEU A 147 -29.02 10.06 47.85
CA LEU A 147 -28.76 10.88 46.66
C LEU A 147 -27.38 10.55 46.04
N GLN A 148 -26.35 10.38 46.85
CA GLN A 148 -25.03 9.95 46.38
C GLN A 148 -25.11 8.58 45.67
N GLY A 149 -25.81 7.61 46.26
CA GLY A 149 -26.01 6.27 45.71
C GLY A 149 -26.74 6.31 44.34
N GLN A 150 -27.79 7.14 44.23
CA GLN A 150 -28.52 7.35 42.99
C GLN A 150 -27.63 7.98 41.91
N GLN A 151 -26.84 9.01 42.27
CA GLN A 151 -25.88 9.64 41.34
C GLN A 151 -24.78 8.65 40.91
N ALA A 152 -24.24 7.84 41.80
CA ALA A 152 -23.26 6.81 41.48
C ALA A 152 -23.85 5.77 40.52
N THR A 153 -25.08 5.31 40.77
CA THR A 153 -25.78 4.38 39.87
C THR A 153 -26.02 4.97 38.49
N LYS A 154 -26.51 6.22 38.42
CA LYS A 154 -26.72 6.94 37.14
C LYS A 154 -25.42 7.09 36.37
N LYS A 155 -24.32 7.44 37.04
CA LYS A 155 -22.97 7.53 36.45
C LYS A 155 -22.52 6.18 35.92
N LEU A 156 -22.66 5.09 36.67
CA LEU A 156 -22.29 3.74 36.28
C LEU A 156 -23.07 3.27 35.04
N LEU A 157 -24.38 3.46 35.02
CA LEU A 157 -25.21 3.12 33.85
C LEU A 157 -24.86 3.95 32.63
N GLY A 158 -24.59 5.25 32.82
CA GLY A 158 -24.13 6.15 31.75
C GLY A 158 -22.79 5.72 31.17
N GLU A 159 -21.84 5.28 32.02
CA GLU A 159 -20.56 4.75 31.54
C GLU A 159 -20.71 3.42 30.80
N MET A 160 -21.59 2.54 31.27
CA MET A 160 -21.89 1.29 30.56
C MET A 160 -22.48 1.56 29.18
N ALA A 161 -23.46 2.47 29.08
CA ALA A 161 -24.09 2.83 27.82
C ALA A 161 -23.06 3.43 26.82
N ARG A 162 -22.21 4.35 27.31
CA ARG A 162 -21.13 4.93 26.49
C ARG A 162 -20.15 3.86 26.01
N THR A 163 -19.66 3.00 26.89
CA THR A 163 -18.73 1.93 26.53
C THR A 163 -19.34 0.97 25.52
N GLN A 164 -20.64 0.65 25.64
CA GLN A 164 -21.34 -0.16 24.63
C GLN A 164 -21.42 0.53 23.27
N LYS A 165 -21.68 1.84 23.25
CA LYS A 165 -21.72 2.63 22.02
C LYS A 165 -20.35 2.65 21.34
N GLU A 166 -19.28 2.97 22.09
CA GLU A 166 -17.90 2.97 21.61
C GLU A 166 -17.50 1.60 21.04
N LEU A 167 -17.88 0.50 21.68
CA LEU A 167 -17.60 -0.85 21.19
C LEU A 167 -18.30 -1.14 19.86
N ARG A 168 -19.53 -0.65 19.64
CA ARG A 168 -20.22 -0.78 18.35
C ARG A 168 -19.51 0.04 17.26
N GLU A 169 -19.17 1.28 17.57
CA GLU A 169 -18.41 2.16 16.64
C GLU A 169 -17.10 1.51 16.22
N TYR A 170 -16.31 0.98 17.16
CA TYR A 170 -15.06 0.28 16.84
C TYR A 170 -15.27 -0.98 16.00
N ALA A 171 -16.36 -1.71 16.22
CA ALA A 171 -16.69 -2.89 15.42
C ALA A 171 -17.11 -2.52 14.00
N ASP A 172 -17.89 -1.45 13.84
CA ASP A 172 -18.32 -0.93 12.54
C ASP A 172 -17.11 -0.39 11.75
N ASP A 173 -16.22 0.36 12.40
CA ASP A 173 -14.99 0.85 11.81
C ASP A 173 -14.07 -0.30 11.38
N ALA A 174 -13.90 -1.32 12.22
CA ALA A 174 -13.10 -2.50 11.88
C ALA A 174 -13.67 -3.24 10.66
N SER A 175 -15.02 -3.38 10.59
CA SER A 175 -15.70 -3.96 9.44
C SER A 175 -15.48 -3.14 8.16
N ALA A 176 -15.56 -1.81 8.25
CA ALA A 176 -15.32 -0.91 7.13
C ALA A 176 -13.87 -1.01 6.62
N GLN A 177 -12.89 -1.05 7.53
CA GLN A 177 -11.47 -1.22 7.16
C GLN A 177 -11.22 -2.59 6.54
N TRP A 178 -11.86 -3.66 7.03
CA TRP A 178 -11.77 -4.99 6.43
C TRP A 178 -12.27 -5.03 4.99
N LYS A 179 -13.43 -4.43 4.71
CA LYS A 179 -13.96 -4.32 3.33
C LYS A 179 -13.00 -3.58 2.39
N LYS A 180 -12.38 -2.48 2.88
CA LYS A 180 -11.36 -1.75 2.12
C LYS A 180 -10.12 -2.62 1.87
N LEU A 181 -9.68 -3.40 2.87
CA LEU A 181 -8.54 -4.30 2.76
C LEU A 181 -8.81 -5.40 1.71
N GLU A 182 -10.01 -5.98 1.69
CA GLU A 182 -10.39 -6.97 0.67
C GLU A 182 -10.42 -6.38 -0.74
N ALA A 183 -10.99 -5.18 -0.91
CA ALA A 183 -10.96 -4.47 -2.19
C ALA A 183 -9.52 -4.17 -2.62
N GLY A 184 -8.65 -3.75 -1.70
CA GLY A 184 -7.22 -3.55 -1.94
C GLY A 184 -6.50 -4.83 -2.37
N ARG A 185 -6.80 -5.97 -1.74
CA ARG A 185 -6.24 -7.28 -2.14
C ARG A 185 -6.63 -7.67 -3.56
N LYS A 186 -7.89 -7.44 -3.94
CA LYS A 186 -8.37 -7.69 -5.32
C LYS A 186 -7.65 -6.78 -6.32
N ALA A 187 -7.53 -5.49 -6.02
CA ALA A 187 -6.81 -4.53 -6.86
C ALA A 187 -5.33 -4.91 -7.01
N LYS A 188 -4.67 -5.31 -5.92
CA LYS A 188 -3.28 -5.80 -5.92
C LYS A 188 -3.12 -7.04 -6.81
N ALA A 189 -4.03 -8.02 -6.72
CA ALA A 189 -4.00 -9.22 -7.53
C ALA A 189 -4.20 -8.90 -9.02
N ALA A 190 -5.11 -7.99 -9.36
CA ALA A 190 -5.32 -7.53 -10.73
C ALA A 190 -4.09 -6.81 -11.30
N ALA A 191 -3.47 -5.92 -10.52
CA ALA A 191 -2.25 -5.22 -10.89
C ALA A 191 -1.10 -6.21 -11.12
N LYS A 192 -0.89 -7.18 -10.21
CA LYS A 192 0.10 -8.25 -10.37
C LYS A 192 -0.08 -9.01 -11.69
N LYS A 193 -1.30 -9.46 -11.98
CA LYS A 193 -1.61 -10.16 -13.23
C LYS A 193 -1.27 -9.31 -14.46
N LYS A 194 -1.58 -8.02 -14.42
CA LYS A 194 -1.27 -7.08 -15.50
C LYS A 194 0.24 -6.90 -15.68
N ILE A 195 1.01 -6.77 -14.60
CA ILE A 195 2.48 -6.69 -14.66
C ILE A 195 3.05 -7.95 -15.32
N GLU A 196 2.65 -9.12 -14.85
CA GLU A 196 3.13 -10.40 -15.36
C GLU A 196 2.80 -10.57 -16.84
N GLN A 197 1.60 -10.19 -17.28
CA GLN A 197 1.20 -10.22 -18.70
C GLN A 197 2.04 -9.28 -19.57
N GLN A 198 2.29 -8.05 -19.12
CA GLN A 198 3.07 -7.09 -19.90
C GLN A 198 4.54 -7.51 -20.00
N ILE A 199 5.12 -8.00 -18.90
CA ILE A 199 6.50 -8.50 -18.90
C ILE A 199 6.63 -9.76 -19.75
N ALA A 200 5.67 -10.70 -19.66
CA ALA A 200 5.67 -11.91 -20.50
C ALA A 200 5.58 -11.57 -21.98
N ALA A 201 4.69 -10.65 -22.35
CA ALA A 201 4.57 -10.18 -23.73
C ALA A 201 5.86 -9.52 -24.24
N ALA A 202 6.51 -8.69 -23.41
CA ALA A 202 7.78 -8.07 -23.77
C ALA A 202 8.88 -9.14 -23.97
N LYS A 203 9.01 -10.09 -23.05
CA LYS A 203 9.98 -11.19 -23.15
C LYS A 203 9.72 -12.08 -24.37
N GLU A 204 8.47 -12.37 -24.70
CA GLU A 204 8.10 -13.12 -25.90
C GLU A 204 8.57 -12.39 -27.17
N PHE A 205 8.38 -11.06 -27.22
CA PHE A 205 8.88 -10.25 -28.32
C PHE A 205 10.41 -10.30 -28.40
N GLU A 206 11.10 -10.08 -27.29
CA GLU A 206 12.57 -10.13 -27.24
C GLU A 206 13.12 -11.52 -27.58
N SER A 207 12.41 -12.61 -27.24
CA SER A 207 12.84 -13.99 -27.53
C SER A 207 12.83 -14.32 -29.00
N LYS A 208 11.97 -13.66 -29.78
CA LYS A 208 11.86 -13.86 -31.25
C LYS A 208 12.97 -13.15 -32.04
N LEU A 209 13.73 -12.28 -31.38
CA LEU A 209 14.83 -11.56 -32.01
C LEU A 209 16.10 -12.42 -31.99
N GLU A 210 16.83 -12.43 -33.10
CA GLU A 210 18.15 -13.03 -33.17
C GLU A 210 19.19 -12.19 -32.40
N LYS A 211 20.35 -12.76 -32.15
CA LYS A 211 21.41 -12.09 -31.35
C LYS A 211 21.80 -10.74 -31.95
N GLU A 212 22.00 -10.69 -33.26
CA GLU A 212 22.36 -9.43 -33.97
C GLU A 212 21.25 -8.38 -33.89
N GLU A 213 19.98 -8.81 -33.94
CA GLU A 213 18.84 -7.90 -33.81
C GLU A 213 18.73 -7.33 -32.40
N LYS A 214 19.01 -8.13 -31.38
CA LYS A 214 19.07 -7.67 -29.97
C LYS A 214 20.19 -6.63 -29.77
N GLU A 215 21.35 -6.86 -30.37
CA GLU A 215 22.46 -5.90 -30.32
C GLU A 215 22.14 -4.58 -31.04
N ARG A 216 21.46 -4.67 -32.19
CA ARG A 216 20.97 -3.49 -32.92
C ARG A 216 19.88 -2.75 -32.14
N LEU A 217 18.96 -3.46 -31.52
CA LEU A 217 17.91 -2.87 -30.69
C LEU A 217 18.52 -2.13 -29.50
N ALA A 218 19.50 -2.72 -28.80
CA ALA A 218 20.21 -2.07 -27.69
C ALA A 218 20.91 -0.78 -28.14
N LYS A 219 21.53 -0.78 -29.32
CA LYS A 219 22.13 0.44 -29.90
C LYS A 219 21.09 1.50 -30.25
N LEU A 220 19.91 1.11 -30.77
CA LEU A 220 18.81 2.05 -31.03
C LEU A 220 18.26 2.67 -29.74
N GLU A 221 18.10 1.88 -28.68
CA GLU A 221 17.70 2.39 -27.37
C GLU A 221 18.72 3.41 -26.84
N GLU A 222 20.01 3.08 -26.91
CA GLU A 222 21.10 3.97 -26.49
C GLU A 222 21.15 5.27 -27.29
N GLN A 223 21.04 5.17 -28.62
CA GLN A 223 21.02 6.34 -29.50
C GLN A 223 19.80 7.24 -29.26
N ALA A 224 18.61 6.64 -29.01
CA ALA A 224 17.43 7.40 -28.69
C ALA A 224 17.56 8.13 -27.34
N ALA A 225 18.10 7.47 -26.33
CA ALA A 225 18.37 8.05 -25.02
C ALA A 225 19.42 9.17 -25.10
N LEU A 226 20.50 8.96 -25.87
CA LEU A 226 21.53 9.98 -26.08
C LEU A 226 21.00 11.19 -26.84
N LYS A 227 20.17 10.96 -27.89
CA LYS A 227 19.53 12.04 -28.63
C LYS A 227 18.61 12.88 -27.75
N ALA A 228 17.79 12.23 -26.92
CA ALA A 228 16.92 12.90 -25.97
C ALA A 228 17.72 13.70 -24.93
N GLN A 229 18.76 13.10 -24.36
CA GLN A 229 19.68 13.77 -23.42
C GLN A 229 20.34 14.99 -24.07
N THR A 230 20.86 14.88 -25.28
CA THR A 230 21.51 15.99 -26.00
C THR A 230 20.51 17.12 -26.22
N ALA A 231 19.32 16.80 -26.73
CA ALA A 231 18.27 17.80 -26.95
C ALA A 231 17.88 18.52 -25.63
N TRP A 232 17.84 17.79 -24.52
CA TRP A 232 17.59 18.39 -23.20
C TRP A 232 18.75 19.28 -22.73
N LEU A 233 19.99 18.87 -22.93
CA LEU A 233 21.18 19.68 -22.59
C LEU A 233 21.27 20.95 -23.44
N ASP A 234 20.88 20.88 -24.70
CA ASP A 234 20.87 22.01 -25.65
C ASP A 234 19.86 23.10 -25.22
N THR A 235 18.89 22.80 -24.35
CA THR A 235 18.01 23.82 -23.75
C THR A 235 18.75 24.77 -22.81
N GLY A 236 19.98 24.44 -22.43
CA GLY A 236 20.80 25.23 -21.50
C GLY A 236 20.41 25.09 -20.02
N VAL A 237 19.45 24.24 -19.69
CA VAL A 237 18.91 24.07 -18.35
C VAL A 237 19.96 23.77 -17.28
N LEU A 238 21.04 23.04 -17.63
CA LEU A 238 22.13 22.75 -16.69
C LEU A 238 23.05 23.93 -16.41
N LYS A 239 23.10 24.95 -17.26
CA LYS A 239 23.92 26.14 -17.01
C LYS A 239 23.39 26.96 -15.82
N GLU A 240 22.09 26.79 -15.53
CA GLU A 240 21.39 27.44 -14.43
C GLU A 240 21.28 26.54 -13.19
N ALA A 241 21.45 25.20 -13.35
CA ALA A 241 21.34 24.22 -12.28
C ALA A 241 22.62 24.11 -11.46
N ASP A 242 22.89 25.12 -10.61
CA ASP A 242 24.12 25.22 -9.79
C ASP A 242 23.89 24.84 -8.31
N GLY A 243 22.82 24.08 -8.05
CA GLY A 243 22.39 23.70 -6.71
C GLY A 243 23.36 22.76 -6.00
N LYS A 244 23.92 23.19 -4.85
CA LYS A 244 24.77 22.33 -4.00
C LYS A 244 23.91 21.29 -3.27
N ALA A 245 24.34 20.02 -3.31
CA ALA A 245 23.69 18.94 -2.57
C ALA A 245 23.64 19.24 -1.06
N SER A 246 22.48 19.02 -0.43
CA SER A 246 22.35 19.00 1.03
C SER A 246 23.14 17.84 1.65
N ALA A 247 23.29 17.86 2.97
CA ALA A 247 23.91 16.74 3.68
C ALA A 247 23.10 15.43 3.50
N GLN A 248 21.79 15.54 3.49
CA GLN A 248 20.87 14.43 3.27
C GLN A 248 20.88 13.96 1.80
N GLY A 249 20.84 14.90 0.85
CA GLY A 249 20.97 14.59 -0.58
C GLY A 249 22.25 13.82 -0.89
N LYS A 250 23.39 14.23 -0.30
CA LYS A 250 24.66 13.48 -0.43
C LYS A 250 24.57 12.05 0.12
N LYS A 251 23.85 11.83 1.23
CA LYS A 251 23.62 10.48 1.77
C LYS A 251 22.75 9.64 0.84
N ALA A 252 21.65 10.23 0.32
CA ALA A 252 20.78 9.55 -0.62
C ALA A 252 21.51 9.15 -1.91
N VAL A 253 22.30 10.06 -2.48
CA VAL A 253 23.14 9.76 -3.66
C VAL A 253 24.14 8.65 -3.37
N ARG A 254 24.83 8.70 -2.22
CA ARG A 254 25.76 7.64 -1.82
C ARG A 254 25.10 6.28 -1.70
N PHE A 255 23.90 6.24 -1.08
CA PHE A 255 23.15 5.00 -0.99
C PHE A 255 22.80 4.44 -2.37
N ALA A 256 22.24 5.27 -3.25
CA ALA A 256 21.85 4.85 -4.61
C ALA A 256 23.07 4.39 -5.43
N SER A 257 24.20 5.08 -5.32
CA SER A 257 25.46 4.69 -5.99
C SER A 257 25.95 3.30 -5.55
N ALA A 258 25.76 2.94 -4.28
CA ALA A 258 26.09 1.61 -3.76
C ALA A 258 25.16 0.49 -4.27
N GLN A 259 24.07 0.84 -4.95
CA GLN A 259 23.12 -0.14 -5.52
C GLN A 259 23.35 -0.38 -7.02
N LEU A 260 24.30 0.30 -7.65
CA LEU A 260 24.60 0.12 -9.07
C LEU A 260 24.87 -1.36 -9.40
N GLY A 261 24.35 -1.82 -10.53
CA GLY A 261 24.44 -3.20 -11.00
C GLY A 261 23.42 -4.16 -10.41
N LYS A 262 22.67 -3.80 -9.36
CA LYS A 262 21.61 -4.65 -8.80
C LYS A 262 20.43 -4.75 -9.76
N PRO A 263 19.78 -5.93 -9.88
CA PRO A 263 18.72 -6.14 -10.84
C PRO A 263 17.47 -5.32 -10.51
N TYR A 264 16.75 -4.91 -11.56
CA TYR A 264 15.39 -4.41 -11.42
C TYR A 264 14.44 -5.58 -11.15
N VAL A 265 13.68 -5.46 -10.07
CA VAL A 265 12.52 -6.34 -9.78
C VAL A 265 11.35 -5.46 -9.38
N TRP A 266 10.20 -5.61 -10.05
CA TRP A 266 9.01 -4.83 -9.72
C TRP A 266 8.55 -5.09 -8.27
N GLY A 267 8.16 -4.04 -7.57
CA GLY A 267 7.77 -4.10 -6.17
C GLY A 267 8.92 -4.22 -5.17
N ALA A 268 10.18 -4.31 -5.63
CA ALA A 268 11.32 -4.49 -4.75
C ALA A 268 11.83 -3.17 -4.14
N GLU A 269 12.22 -3.26 -2.86
CA GLU A 269 12.76 -2.18 -2.04
C GLU A 269 14.17 -2.48 -1.50
N GLY A 270 14.87 -3.45 -2.11
CA GLY A 270 16.19 -3.89 -1.67
C GLY A 270 16.16 -5.03 -0.63
N PRO A 271 17.34 -5.46 -0.13
CA PRO A 271 18.67 -4.96 -0.53
C PRO A 271 19.21 -5.54 -1.85
N GLU A 272 18.68 -6.68 -2.35
CA GLU A 272 19.23 -7.42 -3.49
C GLU A 272 18.75 -6.88 -4.85
N SER A 273 17.59 -6.23 -4.88
CA SER A 273 16.96 -5.72 -6.09
C SER A 273 16.09 -4.52 -5.78
N PHE A 274 15.79 -3.70 -6.79
CA PHE A 274 14.98 -2.50 -6.62
C PHE A 274 14.05 -2.30 -7.82
N ASP A 275 12.87 -1.71 -7.59
CA ASP A 275 12.18 -0.95 -8.63
C ASP A 275 12.56 0.54 -8.56
N CYS A 276 12.05 1.36 -9.47
CA CYS A 276 12.46 2.77 -9.57
C CYS A 276 12.17 3.56 -8.28
N SER A 277 10.96 3.50 -7.77
CA SER A 277 10.53 4.21 -6.57
C SER A 277 10.99 3.54 -5.27
N GLY A 278 11.24 2.22 -5.28
CA GLY A 278 11.87 1.49 -4.19
C GLY A 278 13.31 1.95 -3.97
N LEU A 279 14.08 2.14 -5.05
CA LEU A 279 15.43 2.68 -4.96
C LEU A 279 15.44 4.08 -4.35
N THR A 280 14.60 4.99 -4.85
CA THR A 280 14.56 6.37 -4.35
C THR A 280 14.02 6.46 -2.92
N SER A 281 13.01 5.65 -2.56
CA SER A 281 12.47 5.62 -1.20
C SER A 281 13.51 5.10 -0.19
N GLN A 282 14.26 4.06 -0.52
CA GLN A 282 15.31 3.53 0.35
C GLN A 282 16.52 4.48 0.44
N ALA A 283 16.89 5.15 -0.65
CA ALA A 283 17.95 6.14 -0.64
C ALA A 283 17.63 7.29 0.33
N TRP A 284 16.41 7.78 0.32
CA TRP A 284 16.00 8.85 1.20
C TRP A 284 15.69 8.39 2.63
N ALA A 285 15.21 7.16 2.82
CA ALA A 285 15.10 6.55 4.15
C ALA A 285 16.48 6.44 4.82
N ALA A 286 17.51 5.99 4.08
CA ALA A 286 18.90 5.95 4.55
C ALA A 286 19.48 7.34 4.84
N ALA A 287 18.97 8.38 4.18
CA ALA A 287 19.32 9.78 4.47
C ALA A 287 18.60 10.37 5.70
N GLY A 288 17.62 9.64 6.28
CA GLY A 288 16.82 10.09 7.42
C GLY A 288 15.56 10.87 7.03
N HIS A 289 15.20 10.93 5.75
CA HIS A 289 14.00 11.58 5.22
C HIS A 289 13.18 10.60 4.39
N PRO A 290 12.36 9.73 5.01
CA PRO A 290 11.56 8.76 4.28
C PRO A 290 10.57 9.46 3.35
N VAL A 291 10.55 9.03 2.09
CA VAL A 291 9.64 9.52 1.06
C VAL A 291 8.61 8.44 0.69
N PRO A 292 7.49 8.81 0.04
CA PRO A 292 6.46 7.86 -0.36
C PRO A 292 6.99 6.72 -1.23
N ARG A 293 6.34 5.56 -1.13
CA ARG A 293 6.76 4.32 -1.80
C ARG A 293 6.65 4.37 -3.32
N THR A 294 5.65 5.07 -3.88
CA THR A 294 5.40 5.09 -5.33
C THR A 294 5.80 6.41 -5.97
N SER A 295 6.18 6.37 -7.24
CA SER A 295 6.59 7.57 -8.01
C SER A 295 5.46 8.61 -8.07
N GLN A 296 4.19 8.18 -8.27
CA GLN A 296 3.04 9.09 -8.23
C GLN A 296 2.84 9.73 -6.86
N ALA A 297 3.06 8.98 -5.77
CA ALA A 297 2.95 9.54 -4.42
C ALA A 297 4.12 10.48 -4.11
N GLN A 298 5.33 10.18 -4.59
CA GLN A 298 6.48 11.09 -4.51
C GLN A 298 6.19 12.38 -5.25
N TRP A 299 5.68 12.33 -6.48
CA TRP A 299 5.24 13.49 -7.24
C TRP A 299 4.18 14.31 -6.51
N LYS A 300 3.16 13.66 -5.98
CA LYS A 300 2.01 14.34 -5.37
C LYS A 300 2.31 14.97 -4.01
N GLN A 301 3.23 14.40 -3.22
CA GLN A 301 3.39 14.74 -1.81
C GLN A 301 4.66 15.53 -1.51
N LEU A 302 5.69 15.44 -2.37
CA LEU A 302 6.94 16.17 -2.17
C LEU A 302 6.87 17.56 -2.78
N LYS A 303 7.72 18.47 -2.32
CA LYS A 303 7.78 19.83 -2.81
C LYS A 303 8.33 19.86 -4.24
N HIS A 304 7.58 20.44 -5.16
CA HIS A 304 8.02 20.67 -6.53
C HIS A 304 9.06 21.79 -6.57
N VAL A 305 10.06 21.63 -7.43
CA VAL A 305 11.11 22.62 -7.70
C VAL A 305 11.30 22.78 -9.19
N ASP A 306 11.70 23.97 -9.60
CA ASP A 306 12.04 24.22 -11.00
C ASP A 306 13.27 23.38 -11.41
N ILE A 307 13.31 22.93 -12.65
CA ILE A 307 14.43 22.12 -13.18
C ILE A 307 15.76 22.89 -13.06
N LYS A 308 15.72 24.21 -13.25
CA LYS A 308 16.90 25.09 -13.08
C LYS A 308 17.44 25.14 -11.64
N ASP A 309 16.61 24.87 -10.64
CA ASP A 309 16.97 24.88 -9.22
C ASP A 309 17.34 23.47 -8.73
N MET A 310 17.45 22.52 -9.63
CA MET A 310 17.72 21.12 -9.32
C MET A 310 19.11 20.94 -8.71
N ARG A 311 19.20 20.10 -7.67
CA ARG A 311 20.46 19.76 -6.99
C ARG A 311 20.58 18.25 -6.76
N PRO A 312 21.81 17.71 -6.61
CA PRO A 312 21.98 16.30 -6.32
C PRO A 312 21.22 15.87 -5.05
N GLY A 313 20.44 14.79 -5.20
CA GLY A 313 19.47 14.31 -4.20
C GLY A 313 18.02 14.56 -4.60
N ASP A 314 17.72 15.54 -5.43
CA ASP A 314 16.36 15.74 -5.94
C ASP A 314 15.89 14.53 -6.77
N LEU A 315 14.58 14.35 -6.85
CA LEU A 315 13.97 13.28 -7.62
C LEU A 315 13.38 13.84 -8.92
N ILE A 316 13.78 13.27 -10.04
CA ILE A 316 13.20 13.60 -11.34
C ILE A 316 12.08 12.59 -11.61
N ILE A 317 10.88 13.10 -11.84
CA ILE A 317 9.70 12.33 -12.18
C ILE A 317 9.51 12.36 -13.70
N TYR A 318 9.20 11.21 -14.26
CA TYR A 318 9.10 11.01 -15.71
C TYR A 318 7.72 10.55 -16.12
N PHE A 319 7.35 10.83 -17.37
CA PHE A 319 6.08 10.57 -18.03
C PHE A 319 4.90 11.32 -17.40
N ASP A 320 3.90 11.62 -18.20
CA ASP A 320 2.72 12.41 -17.80
C ASP A 320 1.91 11.77 -16.66
N ASP A 321 2.02 10.45 -16.51
CA ASP A 321 1.38 9.65 -15.47
C ASP A 321 2.26 9.42 -14.22
N ALA A 322 3.45 10.05 -14.17
CA ALA A 322 4.44 9.89 -13.10
C ALA A 322 4.82 8.43 -12.82
N SER A 323 4.85 7.58 -13.86
CA SER A 323 5.10 6.14 -13.73
C SER A 323 6.57 5.76 -13.54
N HIS A 324 7.49 6.72 -13.59
CA HIS A 324 8.91 6.47 -13.32
C HIS A 324 9.55 7.62 -12.53
N VAL A 325 10.59 7.28 -11.77
CA VAL A 325 11.37 8.21 -10.97
C VAL A 325 12.85 7.83 -10.95
N ALA A 326 13.71 8.83 -10.90
CA ALA A 326 15.15 8.69 -10.75
C ALA A 326 15.70 9.67 -9.73
N LEU A 327 16.86 9.34 -9.15
CA LEU A 327 17.62 10.21 -8.26
C LEU A 327 18.60 11.02 -9.08
N TYR A 328 18.51 12.34 -9.04
CA TYR A 328 19.50 13.23 -9.66
C TYR A 328 20.81 13.23 -8.87
N VAL A 329 21.93 13.06 -9.56
CA VAL A 329 23.25 12.93 -8.92
C VAL A 329 24.20 14.09 -9.26
N GLY A 330 23.78 15.01 -10.12
CA GLY A 330 24.56 16.14 -10.61
C GLY A 330 24.98 15.96 -12.06
N ASP A 331 25.48 17.02 -12.66
CA ASP A 331 26.06 17.05 -14.01
C ASP A 331 25.15 16.45 -15.11
N GLY A 332 23.84 16.62 -14.96
CA GLY A 332 22.85 16.07 -15.88
C GLY A 332 22.70 14.55 -15.83
N ALA A 333 23.18 13.91 -14.76
CA ALA A 333 23.12 12.47 -14.57
C ALA A 333 22.08 12.07 -13.50
N ILE A 334 21.53 10.88 -13.67
CA ILE A 334 20.61 10.24 -12.73
C ILE A 334 21.10 8.83 -12.37
N ILE A 335 20.68 8.33 -11.22
CA ILE A 335 20.70 6.90 -10.90
C ILE A 335 19.26 6.41 -10.80
N HIS A 336 18.95 5.32 -11.52
CA HIS A 336 17.63 4.72 -11.52
C HIS A 336 17.65 3.20 -11.68
N ALA A 337 16.57 2.53 -11.34
CA ALA A 337 16.28 1.17 -11.72
C ALA A 337 15.28 1.21 -12.89
N PRO A 338 15.73 0.95 -14.15
CA PRO A 338 14.97 1.35 -15.33
C PRO A 338 13.74 0.46 -15.63
N ARG A 339 13.93 -0.87 -15.78
CA ARG A 339 12.87 -1.81 -16.16
C ARG A 339 13.30 -3.27 -15.94
N PRO A 340 12.36 -4.24 -15.98
CA PRO A 340 12.71 -5.66 -15.95
C PRO A 340 13.77 -6.04 -16.98
N GLY A 341 14.71 -6.87 -16.58
CA GLY A 341 15.83 -7.29 -17.42
C GLY A 341 17.01 -6.31 -17.46
N ARG A 342 16.92 -5.19 -16.79
CA ARG A 342 18.00 -4.20 -16.61
C ARG A 342 18.43 -4.13 -15.14
N THR A 343 19.53 -3.46 -14.89
CA THR A 343 20.08 -3.22 -13.55
C THR A 343 20.01 -1.75 -13.18
N VAL A 344 20.14 -1.44 -11.90
CA VAL A 344 20.36 -0.07 -11.41
C VAL A 344 21.57 0.49 -12.13
N THR A 345 21.40 1.64 -12.77
CA THR A 345 22.43 2.24 -13.65
C THR A 345 22.41 3.76 -13.57
N VAL A 346 23.51 4.34 -14.04
CA VAL A 346 23.60 5.78 -14.34
C VAL A 346 23.09 6.03 -15.75
N ALA A 347 22.30 7.08 -15.91
CA ALA A 347 21.78 7.52 -17.22
C ALA A 347 21.74 9.06 -17.28
N GLY A 348 21.48 9.61 -18.47
CA GLY A 348 21.25 11.05 -18.62
C GLY A 348 19.89 11.46 -18.08
N ALA A 349 19.80 12.59 -17.39
CA ALA A 349 18.55 13.11 -16.82
C ALA A 349 17.47 13.37 -17.89
N GLY A 350 17.86 13.83 -19.08
CA GLY A 350 16.96 14.07 -20.19
C GLY A 350 16.70 12.87 -21.10
N SER A 351 17.16 11.66 -20.74
CA SER A 351 16.99 10.43 -21.55
C SER A 351 15.54 9.96 -21.70
N MET A 352 14.65 10.47 -20.84
CA MET A 352 13.20 10.17 -20.81
C MET A 352 12.40 11.47 -20.70
N PRO A 353 11.11 11.50 -21.08
CA PRO A 353 10.25 12.68 -20.94
C PRO A 353 10.10 13.09 -19.47
N ILE A 354 10.64 14.26 -19.09
CA ILE A 354 10.58 14.79 -17.73
C ILE A 354 9.20 15.41 -17.48
N LEU A 355 8.49 14.95 -16.43
CA LEU A 355 7.29 15.60 -15.90
C LEU A 355 7.66 16.78 -14.99
N GLY A 356 8.65 16.60 -14.15
CA GLY A 356 9.15 17.63 -13.24
C GLY A 356 10.11 17.10 -12.20
N VAL A 357 10.49 17.96 -11.26
CA VAL A 357 11.44 17.66 -10.18
C VAL A 357 10.77 17.88 -8.83
N VAL A 358 11.07 17.00 -7.88
CA VAL A 358 10.61 17.13 -6.48
C VAL A 358 11.77 17.01 -5.51
N ARG A 359 11.68 17.74 -4.40
CA ARG A 359 12.71 17.83 -3.37
C ARG A 359 12.26 17.22 -2.06
N PRO A 360 12.88 16.11 -1.62
CA PRO A 360 12.49 15.43 -0.38
C PRO A 360 12.82 16.18 0.92
N ASP A 361 13.88 16.98 0.94
CA ASP A 361 14.39 17.70 2.12
C ASP A 361 14.13 19.22 2.07
N ALA A 362 12.98 19.61 1.49
CA ALA A 362 12.57 21.00 1.33
C ALA A 362 11.68 21.51 2.47
#